data_e0e54f9cbadca6f98ac2ef788a21adde
#
_entry.id   e0e54f9cbadca6f98ac2ef788a21adde
#
_cell.length_a   1.000
_cell.length_b   1.000
_cell.length_c   1.000
_cell.angle_alpha   90.00
_cell.angle_beta   90.00
_cell.angle_gamma   90.00
#
_symmetry.space_group_name_H-M   'P 1'
#
loop_
_entity.id
_entity.type
_entity.pdbx_description
1 polymer ?
#
loop_
_entity_poly.entity_id
_entity_poly.type
_entity_poly.pdbx_seq_one_letter_code
_entity_poly.pdbx_strand_id
1 'polypeptide(L)'
;MVLPYSMENNLKPIIPEIFLFSSIVIILFFGCFISSSLIRRYPLLNKTINKVLILVLIFSAILIVNNPIVNSYCFNGCVNEDSASHFVKLSVVFSSICCFFISSNYIRNYRINNFEFFIVVALAIFGLNLLAMSHDFLTSYIILELQSFCFYILAAFKRCSAYSTEAGLKYFLLGSFSSTVFVFGITLIYGVFGTVDFSLLHFIIYENSNLFFLDKLGFIFVFIGILFKLSAAPFHVWSPDIYDGSPLISTLFFAVIPKISILLFTFRVFSIVSDKTNFFVSIFLISSIFSVIVGSLVTLKQKRLKKLLAYSSINHVGYLLLGVSLFSIESTSSVFFYILSYTITGLCVWSVVFSLQPGRFLNYRAFNLVDFGVILKTNLLVGCIFGTCLFSLAGVPPLVGFYAKLNIFQSAINAGFILVACFVVLMSVVSTFYYIRLIRYAFFENSTKKWFFFTHINQAHAVVMTVTFLLLWVLFLNPVIIDLISYKIVLSLIF
;
A
#
# COMPACT_ATOMS: atom_id res chain seq x y z
N MET A 1 -36.79 -1.44 13.15
CA MET A 1 -36.80 -2.86 13.56
C MET A 1 -35.99 -3.65 12.54
N VAL A 2 -34.73 -3.95 12.86
CA VAL A 2 -33.87 -4.77 11.99
C VAL A 2 -34.26 -6.22 12.28
N LEU A 3 -34.81 -6.90 11.27
CA LEU A 3 -35.07 -8.34 11.32
C LEU A 3 -33.76 -9.06 11.65
N PRO A 4 -33.75 -10.08 12.51
CA PRO A 4 -32.56 -10.89 12.74
C PRO A 4 -32.19 -11.57 11.42
N TYR A 5 -31.15 -11.04 10.75
CA TYR A 5 -30.59 -11.69 9.58
C TYR A 5 -30.14 -13.09 9.98
N SER A 6 -30.62 -14.11 9.23
CA SER A 6 -30.18 -15.48 9.47
C SER A 6 -28.65 -15.52 9.38
N MET A 7 -27.99 -16.34 10.19
CA MET A 7 -26.52 -16.47 10.19
C MET A 7 -25.96 -16.74 8.79
N GLU A 8 -26.71 -17.43 7.94
CA GLU A 8 -26.36 -17.70 6.54
C GLU A 8 -26.16 -16.42 5.71
N ASN A 9 -26.97 -15.38 5.93
CA ASN A 9 -26.84 -14.12 5.20
C ASN A 9 -25.64 -13.31 5.68
N ASN A 10 -25.21 -13.45 6.92
CA ASN A 10 -24.04 -12.77 7.46
C ASN A 10 -22.72 -13.41 7.00
N LEU A 11 -22.71 -14.72 6.73
CA LEU A 11 -21.49 -15.43 6.35
C LEU A 11 -21.18 -15.33 4.85
N LYS A 12 -22.18 -15.23 3.98
CA LYS A 12 -22.00 -15.20 2.51
C LYS A 12 -21.01 -14.13 2.03
N PRO A 13 -21.10 -12.87 2.45
CA PRO A 13 -20.18 -11.83 2.00
C PRO A 13 -18.73 -12.07 2.44
N ILE A 14 -18.51 -12.78 3.54
CA ILE A 14 -17.19 -13.00 4.17
C ILE A 14 -16.58 -14.36 3.78
N ILE A 15 -17.21 -15.13 2.91
CA ILE A 15 -16.68 -16.41 2.44
C ILE A 15 -15.23 -16.33 1.94
N PRO A 16 -14.81 -15.32 1.14
CA PRO A 16 -13.42 -15.22 0.69
C PRO A 16 -12.42 -15.09 1.85
N GLU A 17 -12.75 -14.31 2.87
CA GLU A 17 -11.90 -14.09 4.04
C GLU A 17 -11.83 -15.33 4.93
N ILE A 18 -12.96 -16.01 5.13
CA ILE A 18 -13.00 -17.29 5.86
C ILE A 18 -12.14 -18.34 5.17
N PHE A 19 -12.24 -18.42 3.82
CA PHE A 19 -11.40 -19.32 3.02
C PHE A 19 -9.92 -18.96 3.16
N LEU A 20 -9.57 -17.68 3.08
CA LEU A 20 -8.21 -17.19 3.26
C LEU A 20 -7.66 -17.57 4.63
N PHE A 21 -8.40 -17.28 5.69
CA PHE A 21 -7.97 -17.58 7.06
C PHE A 21 -7.82 -19.08 7.30
N SER A 22 -8.81 -19.89 6.93
CA SER A 22 -8.75 -21.35 7.10
C SER A 22 -7.56 -21.96 6.32
N SER A 23 -7.30 -21.50 5.09
CA SER A 23 -6.17 -21.96 4.31
C SER A 23 -4.82 -21.59 4.93
N ILE A 24 -4.69 -20.39 5.52
CA ILE A 24 -3.47 -19.95 6.24
C ILE A 24 -3.22 -20.86 7.44
N VAL A 25 -4.26 -21.17 8.23
CA VAL A 25 -4.15 -22.06 9.39
C VAL A 25 -3.74 -23.46 8.97
N ILE A 26 -4.33 -24.04 7.92
CA ILE A 26 -3.96 -25.34 7.38
C ILE A 26 -2.49 -25.35 6.92
N ILE A 27 -2.05 -24.32 6.20
CA ILE A 27 -0.65 -24.21 5.74
C ILE A 27 0.31 -24.08 6.92
N LEU A 28 -0.08 -23.37 7.98
CA LEU A 28 0.72 -23.25 9.20
C LEU A 28 0.91 -24.62 9.85
N PHE A 29 -0.15 -25.39 10.08
CA PHE A 29 -0.04 -26.75 10.62
C PHE A 29 0.80 -27.66 9.72
N PHE A 30 0.54 -27.64 8.42
CA PHE A 30 1.34 -28.39 7.45
C PHE A 30 2.83 -28.02 7.54
N GLY A 31 3.14 -26.73 7.62
CA GLY A 31 4.51 -26.23 7.80
C GLY A 31 5.15 -26.74 9.08
N CYS A 32 4.46 -26.68 10.22
CA CYS A 32 4.97 -27.13 11.52
C CYS A 32 5.29 -28.64 11.53
N PHE A 33 4.43 -29.48 10.94
CA PHE A 33 4.62 -30.93 10.93
C PHE A 33 5.71 -31.41 9.96
N ILE A 34 5.85 -30.75 8.81
CA ILE A 34 6.70 -31.24 7.70
C ILE A 34 8.02 -30.47 7.56
N SER A 35 8.16 -29.31 8.22
CA SER A 35 9.35 -28.45 8.09
C SER A 35 10.65 -29.07 8.59
N SER A 36 10.60 -30.02 9.53
CA SER A 36 11.77 -30.66 10.15
C SER A 36 12.08 -31.99 9.49
N SER A 37 12.88 -32.01 8.44
CA SER A 37 13.53 -33.25 8.04
C SER A 37 14.79 -33.47 8.90
N LEU A 38 14.72 -34.43 9.82
CA LEU A 38 15.86 -34.88 10.66
C LEU A 38 17.11 -35.25 9.82
N ILE A 39 16.92 -35.67 8.56
CA ILE A 39 18.01 -36.19 7.68
C ILE A 39 18.69 -35.04 6.91
N ARG A 40 18.01 -33.99 6.49
CA ARG A 40 18.56 -32.94 5.59
C ARG A 40 18.83 -31.60 6.23
N ARG A 41 18.38 -31.34 7.45
CA ARG A 41 18.52 -30.06 8.20
C ARG A 41 18.16 -28.79 7.43
N TYR A 42 17.38 -28.88 6.32
CA TYR A 42 16.98 -27.78 5.48
C TYR A 42 15.45 -27.72 5.39
N PRO A 43 14.86 -26.52 5.46
CA PRO A 43 13.43 -26.33 5.19
C PRO A 43 13.16 -26.53 3.68
N LEU A 44 12.76 -27.72 3.29
CA LEU A 44 12.45 -28.09 1.90
C LEU A 44 11.17 -27.40 1.38
N LEU A 45 10.38 -26.81 2.28
CA LEU A 45 8.99 -26.41 2.04
C LEU A 45 8.78 -25.00 1.49
N ASN A 46 9.78 -24.11 1.53
CA ASN A 46 9.56 -22.71 1.13
C ASN A 46 9.03 -22.55 -0.29
N LYS A 47 9.53 -23.34 -1.24
CA LYS A 47 9.09 -23.27 -2.62
C LYS A 47 7.66 -23.83 -2.81
N THR A 48 7.32 -24.85 -2.07
CA THR A 48 5.99 -25.50 -2.12
C THR A 48 4.96 -24.60 -1.45
N ILE A 49 5.24 -24.08 -0.26
CA ILE A 49 4.36 -23.15 0.46
C ILE A 49 4.10 -21.88 -0.35
N ASN A 50 5.13 -21.30 -0.98
CA ASN A 50 4.92 -20.14 -1.85
C ASN A 50 3.97 -20.46 -3.00
N LYS A 51 4.11 -21.61 -3.66
CA LYS A 51 3.21 -22.01 -4.74
C LYS A 51 1.77 -22.24 -4.26
N VAL A 52 1.63 -22.90 -3.11
CA VAL A 52 0.31 -23.16 -2.50
C VAL A 52 -0.37 -21.85 -2.12
N LEU A 53 0.34 -20.90 -1.52
CA LEU A 53 -0.21 -19.59 -1.20
C LEU A 53 -0.62 -18.78 -2.43
N ILE A 54 0.14 -18.86 -3.53
CA ILE A 54 -0.28 -18.24 -4.80
C ILE A 54 -1.61 -18.85 -5.28
N LEU A 55 -1.76 -20.16 -5.21
CA LEU A 55 -3.02 -20.83 -5.57
C LEU A 55 -4.17 -20.40 -4.64
N VAL A 56 -3.94 -20.34 -3.34
CA VAL A 56 -4.94 -19.86 -2.37
C VAL A 56 -5.37 -18.42 -2.70
N LEU A 57 -4.44 -17.54 -3.03
CA LEU A 57 -4.76 -16.16 -3.42
C LEU A 57 -5.54 -16.09 -4.74
N ILE A 58 -5.23 -16.94 -5.70
CA ILE A 58 -6.02 -17.04 -6.96
C ILE A 58 -7.45 -17.51 -6.67
N PHE A 59 -7.62 -18.55 -5.83
CA PHE A 59 -8.95 -19.00 -5.42
C PHE A 59 -9.71 -17.94 -4.62
N SER A 60 -9.04 -17.22 -3.73
CA SER A 60 -9.68 -16.11 -3.02
C SER A 60 -10.11 -14.98 -3.98
N ALA A 61 -9.32 -14.66 -5.02
CA ALA A 61 -9.73 -13.71 -6.05
C ALA A 61 -10.98 -14.16 -6.81
N ILE A 62 -11.06 -15.46 -7.18
CA ILE A 62 -12.25 -16.04 -7.83
C ILE A 62 -13.47 -15.95 -6.91
N LEU A 63 -13.31 -16.25 -5.62
CA LEU A 63 -14.40 -16.12 -4.65
C LEU A 63 -14.87 -14.68 -4.48
N ILE A 64 -13.94 -13.72 -4.46
CA ILE A 64 -14.27 -12.29 -4.41
C ILE A 64 -15.07 -11.90 -5.67
N VAL A 65 -14.66 -12.27 -6.86
CA VAL A 65 -15.36 -11.94 -8.12
C VAL A 65 -16.76 -12.56 -8.17
N ASN A 66 -16.93 -13.76 -7.64
CA ASN A 66 -18.21 -14.48 -7.64
C ASN A 66 -19.16 -14.02 -6.55
N ASN A 67 -18.72 -13.25 -5.58
CA ASN A 67 -19.62 -12.66 -4.57
C ASN A 67 -20.49 -11.58 -5.22
N PRO A 68 -21.81 -11.61 -5.05
CA PRO A 68 -22.67 -10.53 -5.53
C PRO A 68 -22.32 -9.25 -4.80
N ILE A 69 -22.04 -8.20 -5.56
CA ILE A 69 -21.79 -6.84 -5.01
C ILE A 69 -23.15 -6.28 -4.56
N VAL A 70 -23.53 -6.59 -3.35
CA VAL A 70 -24.73 -6.02 -2.72
C VAL A 70 -24.22 -5.25 -1.50
N ASN A 71 -24.65 -4.02 -1.31
CA ASN A 71 -24.39 -3.27 -0.09
C ASN A 71 -25.01 -4.05 1.09
N SER A 72 -24.19 -4.91 1.72
CA SER A 72 -24.63 -5.80 2.78
C SER A 72 -23.89 -5.51 4.06
N TYR A 73 -24.65 -5.14 5.07
CA TYR A 73 -24.13 -5.00 6.43
C TYR A 73 -24.20 -6.36 7.11
N CYS A 74 -23.08 -6.79 7.67
CA CYS A 74 -22.92 -8.06 8.35
C CYS A 74 -22.46 -7.85 9.80
N PHE A 75 -22.72 -8.83 10.67
CA PHE A 75 -22.31 -8.78 12.07
C PHE A 75 -22.75 -7.49 12.79
N ASN A 76 -24.05 -7.21 12.78
CA ASN A 76 -24.63 -6.01 13.41
C ASN A 76 -24.06 -4.68 12.91
N GLY A 77 -23.63 -4.60 11.62
CA GLY A 77 -23.09 -3.38 11.04
C GLY A 77 -21.56 -3.24 11.13
N CYS A 78 -20.86 -4.13 11.85
CA CYS A 78 -19.40 -4.03 11.99
C CYS A 78 -18.63 -4.15 10.67
N VAL A 79 -19.23 -4.84 9.69
CA VAL A 79 -18.62 -5.12 8.38
C VAL A 79 -19.58 -4.73 7.26
N ASN A 80 -19.10 -3.98 6.29
CA ASN A 80 -19.85 -3.59 5.10
C ASN A 80 -19.13 -4.09 3.83
N GLU A 81 -19.84 -4.88 3.02
CA GLU A 81 -19.39 -5.32 1.69
C GLU A 81 -20.03 -4.42 0.63
N ASP A 82 -19.26 -3.52 0.08
CA ASP A 82 -19.64 -2.58 -0.98
C ASP A 82 -18.73 -2.74 -2.22
N SER A 83 -19.04 -2.05 -3.30
CA SER A 83 -18.22 -2.12 -4.52
C SER A 83 -16.80 -1.59 -4.30
N ALA A 84 -16.61 -0.66 -3.36
CA ALA A 84 -15.30 -0.13 -3.00
C ALA A 84 -14.44 -1.18 -2.28
N SER A 85 -15.02 -1.90 -1.30
CA SER A 85 -14.33 -2.99 -0.61
C SER A 85 -13.93 -4.10 -1.58
N HIS A 86 -14.83 -4.46 -2.50
CA HIS A 86 -14.60 -5.47 -3.52
C HIS A 86 -13.41 -5.14 -4.42
N PHE A 87 -13.36 -3.91 -4.93
CA PHE A 87 -12.27 -3.43 -5.76
C PHE A 87 -10.93 -3.41 -5.02
N VAL A 88 -10.92 -2.93 -3.78
CA VAL A 88 -9.71 -2.86 -2.95
C VAL A 88 -9.21 -4.26 -2.63
N LYS A 89 -10.07 -5.20 -2.25
CA LYS A 89 -9.69 -6.60 -2.03
C LYS A 89 -9.05 -7.22 -3.26
N LEU A 90 -9.66 -7.06 -4.44
CA LEU A 90 -9.09 -7.58 -5.70
C LEU A 90 -7.72 -6.96 -5.98
N SER A 91 -7.55 -5.65 -5.78
CA SER A 91 -6.27 -4.98 -6.00
C SER A 91 -5.19 -5.41 -5.01
N VAL A 92 -5.55 -5.66 -3.74
CA VAL A 92 -4.65 -6.21 -2.71
C VAL A 92 -4.24 -7.64 -3.04
N VAL A 93 -5.18 -8.51 -3.45
CA VAL A 93 -4.88 -9.89 -3.82
C VAL A 93 -4.02 -9.94 -5.08
N PHE A 94 -4.33 -9.15 -6.12
CA PHE A 94 -3.52 -9.09 -7.34
C PHE A 94 -2.08 -8.64 -7.05
N SER A 95 -1.91 -7.54 -6.30
CA SER A 95 -0.59 -7.02 -5.95
C SER A 95 0.20 -8.01 -5.08
N SER A 96 -0.46 -8.75 -4.20
CA SER A 96 0.16 -9.77 -3.36
C SER A 96 0.62 -10.99 -4.15
N ILE A 97 -0.14 -11.45 -5.13
CA ILE A 97 0.25 -12.51 -6.06
C ILE A 97 1.54 -12.10 -6.79
N CYS A 98 1.59 -10.87 -7.32
CA CYS A 98 2.80 -10.34 -7.96
C CYS A 98 3.99 -10.32 -7.00
N CYS A 99 3.80 -9.92 -5.73
CA CYS A 99 4.84 -9.94 -4.72
C CYS A 99 5.38 -11.35 -4.45
N PHE A 100 4.53 -12.36 -4.37
CA PHE A 100 4.95 -13.75 -4.18
C PHE A 100 5.73 -14.29 -5.39
N PHE A 101 5.36 -13.94 -6.60
CA PHE A 101 6.14 -14.30 -7.79
C PHE A 101 7.52 -13.66 -7.80
N ILE A 102 7.62 -12.37 -7.48
CA ILE A 102 8.90 -11.64 -7.40
C ILE A 102 9.79 -12.22 -6.30
N SER A 103 9.21 -12.55 -5.14
CA SER A 103 9.94 -12.97 -3.94
C SER A 103 10.55 -14.36 -4.02
N SER A 104 10.02 -15.23 -4.86
CA SER A 104 10.32 -16.67 -4.88
C SER A 104 11.83 -17.02 -4.97
N ASN A 105 12.59 -16.26 -5.75
CA ASN A 105 14.03 -16.45 -5.93
C ASN A 105 14.86 -15.74 -4.88
N TYR A 106 14.44 -14.55 -4.48
CA TYR A 106 15.16 -13.75 -3.50
C TYR A 106 15.32 -14.49 -2.18
N ILE A 107 14.25 -15.11 -1.69
CA ILE A 107 14.24 -15.88 -0.44
C ILE A 107 15.29 -17.01 -0.49
N ARG A 108 15.39 -17.69 -1.62
CA ARG A 108 16.38 -18.76 -1.82
C ARG A 108 17.82 -18.23 -1.82
N ASN A 109 18.06 -17.12 -2.50
CA ASN A 109 19.41 -16.56 -2.66
C ASN A 109 19.94 -15.94 -1.36
N TYR A 110 19.08 -15.31 -0.58
CA TYR A 110 19.45 -14.63 0.68
C TYR A 110 19.32 -15.52 1.93
N ARG A 111 19.05 -16.82 1.76
CA ARG A 111 18.93 -17.80 2.85
C ARG A 111 17.90 -17.41 3.93
N ILE A 112 16.86 -16.68 3.55
CA ILE A 112 15.68 -16.43 4.39
C ILE A 112 14.78 -17.66 4.22
N ASN A 113 15.27 -18.83 4.66
CA ASN A 113 14.61 -20.10 4.35
C ASN A 113 13.59 -20.51 5.42
N ASN A 114 12.81 -19.56 5.93
CA ASN A 114 11.81 -19.82 6.94
C ASN A 114 10.42 -19.74 6.28
N PHE A 115 9.64 -20.81 6.43
CA PHE A 115 8.30 -20.89 5.88
C PHE A 115 7.34 -19.89 6.57
N GLU A 116 7.63 -19.52 7.81
CA GLU A 116 6.88 -18.57 8.62
C GLU A 116 6.78 -17.19 7.96
N PHE A 117 7.77 -16.81 7.16
CA PHE A 117 7.75 -15.54 6.43
C PHE A 117 6.51 -15.41 5.54
N PHE A 118 6.21 -16.45 4.79
CA PHE A 118 5.07 -16.46 3.88
C PHE A 118 3.73 -16.44 4.62
N ILE A 119 3.66 -17.11 5.77
CA ILE A 119 2.46 -17.15 6.60
C ILE A 119 2.18 -15.77 7.19
N VAL A 120 3.22 -15.08 7.71
CA VAL A 120 3.07 -13.71 8.24
C VAL A 120 2.63 -12.73 7.15
N VAL A 121 3.16 -12.86 5.91
CA VAL A 121 2.69 -12.04 4.78
C VAL A 121 1.23 -12.35 4.46
N ALA A 122 0.83 -13.62 4.45
CA ALA A 122 -0.56 -14.02 4.17
C ALA A 122 -1.54 -13.51 5.25
N LEU A 123 -1.14 -13.54 6.54
CA LEU A 123 -1.91 -12.95 7.64
C LEU A 123 -2.04 -11.43 7.49
N ALA A 124 -0.99 -10.76 7.02
CA ALA A 124 -1.07 -9.33 6.73
C ALA A 124 -2.06 -9.03 5.59
N ILE A 125 -2.08 -9.84 4.51
CA ILE A 125 -3.04 -9.71 3.40
C ILE A 125 -4.47 -9.94 3.89
N PHE A 126 -4.68 -10.94 4.74
CA PHE A 126 -5.97 -11.19 5.38
C PHE A 126 -6.45 -9.96 6.17
N GLY A 127 -5.58 -9.37 7.00
CA GLY A 127 -5.90 -8.14 7.74
C GLY A 127 -6.22 -6.95 6.83
N LEU A 128 -5.51 -6.81 5.68
CA LEU A 128 -5.77 -5.74 4.72
C LEU A 128 -7.13 -5.90 4.01
N ASN A 129 -7.54 -7.13 3.71
CA ASN A 129 -8.85 -7.41 3.14
C ASN A 129 -9.97 -7.13 4.14
N LEU A 130 -9.80 -7.50 5.41
CA LEU A 130 -10.75 -7.17 6.47
C LEU A 130 -10.86 -5.66 6.70
N LEU A 131 -9.73 -4.93 6.66
CA LEU A 131 -9.74 -3.47 6.79
C LEU A 131 -10.59 -2.79 5.72
N ALA A 132 -10.56 -3.33 4.50
CA ALA A 132 -11.37 -2.82 3.40
C ALA A 132 -12.88 -2.95 3.65
N MET A 133 -13.31 -3.87 4.52
CA MET A 133 -14.72 -4.09 4.87
C MET A 133 -15.13 -3.45 6.20
N SER A 134 -14.19 -3.00 7.03
CA SER A 134 -14.50 -2.48 8.37
C SER A 134 -15.40 -1.26 8.30
N HIS A 135 -16.46 -1.25 9.13
CA HIS A 135 -17.45 -0.17 9.21
C HIS A 135 -17.63 0.39 10.62
N ASP A 136 -16.76 -0.01 11.51
CA ASP A 136 -16.73 0.33 12.94
C ASP A 136 -15.32 0.79 13.32
N PHE A 137 -15.17 1.74 14.25
CA PHE A 137 -13.87 2.14 14.78
C PHE A 137 -13.19 1.03 15.59
N LEU A 138 -13.94 0.25 16.37
CA LEU A 138 -13.37 -0.80 17.20
C LEU A 138 -12.86 -1.96 16.36
N THR A 139 -13.65 -2.43 15.40
CA THR A 139 -13.24 -3.48 14.46
C THR A 139 -12.04 -3.05 13.63
N SER A 140 -12.03 -1.80 13.12
CA SER A 140 -10.90 -1.27 12.37
C SER A 140 -9.62 -1.20 13.19
N TYR A 141 -9.70 -0.86 14.48
CA TYR A 141 -8.54 -0.85 15.37
C TYR A 141 -7.93 -2.25 15.54
N ILE A 142 -8.75 -3.26 15.82
CA ILE A 142 -8.28 -4.65 15.99
C ILE A 142 -7.59 -5.14 14.71
N ILE A 143 -8.15 -4.83 13.54
CA ILE A 143 -7.60 -5.21 12.25
C ILE A 143 -6.29 -4.46 11.97
N LEU A 144 -6.22 -3.16 12.30
CA LEU A 144 -4.99 -2.36 12.17
C LEU A 144 -3.87 -2.88 13.07
N GLU A 145 -4.18 -3.37 14.27
CA GLU A 145 -3.20 -4.01 15.14
C GLU A 145 -2.72 -5.35 14.58
N LEU A 146 -3.62 -6.20 14.09
CA LEU A 146 -3.27 -7.47 13.46
C LEU A 146 -2.25 -7.28 12.33
N GLN A 147 -2.51 -6.33 11.40
CA GLN A 147 -1.55 -6.06 10.32
C GLN A 147 -0.26 -5.41 10.82
N SER A 148 -0.34 -4.53 11.84
CA SER A 148 0.86 -3.87 12.37
C SER A 148 1.82 -4.86 13.02
N PHE A 149 1.33 -5.83 13.79
CA PHE A 149 2.16 -6.92 14.33
C PHE A 149 2.83 -7.73 13.22
N CYS A 150 2.09 -8.07 12.16
CA CYS A 150 2.69 -8.75 11.00
C CYS A 150 3.81 -7.91 10.38
N PHE A 151 3.62 -6.60 10.24
CA PHE A 151 4.62 -5.70 9.65
C PHE A 151 5.86 -5.55 10.54
N TYR A 152 5.72 -5.49 11.85
CA TYR A 152 6.86 -5.43 12.78
C TYR A 152 7.73 -6.69 12.65
N ILE A 153 7.11 -7.87 12.60
CA ILE A 153 7.81 -9.15 12.39
C ILE A 153 8.49 -9.18 11.04
N LEU A 154 7.82 -8.74 9.96
CA LEU A 154 8.39 -8.71 8.61
C LEU A 154 9.58 -7.75 8.50
N ALA A 155 9.57 -6.63 9.20
CA ALA A 155 10.69 -5.69 9.22
C ALA A 155 11.90 -6.28 9.94
N ALA A 156 11.70 -6.98 11.08
CA ALA A 156 12.74 -7.60 11.88
C ALA A 156 13.16 -9.00 11.40
N PHE A 157 12.57 -9.52 10.33
CA PHE A 157 12.65 -10.95 9.98
C PHE A 157 14.07 -11.49 9.80
N LYS A 158 15.01 -10.67 9.31
CA LYS A 158 16.41 -11.06 9.17
C LYS A 158 17.17 -10.90 10.50
N ARG A 159 16.99 -11.83 11.42
CA ARG A 159 17.53 -11.83 12.79
C ARG A 159 19.03 -11.55 12.89
N CYS A 160 19.83 -12.06 11.96
CA CYS A 160 21.29 -11.90 11.97
C CYS A 160 21.77 -10.52 11.46
N SER A 161 20.87 -9.63 11.09
CA SER A 161 21.19 -8.29 10.56
C SER A 161 20.83 -7.22 11.58
N ALA A 162 21.81 -6.52 12.14
CA ALA A 162 21.57 -5.41 13.08
C ALA A 162 20.66 -4.32 12.49
N TYR A 163 20.76 -4.05 11.19
CA TYR A 163 19.88 -3.08 10.51
C TYR A 163 18.41 -3.53 10.47
N SER A 164 18.15 -4.83 10.25
CA SER A 164 16.78 -5.34 10.22
C SER A 164 16.16 -5.36 11.62
N THR A 165 16.93 -5.73 12.64
CA THR A 165 16.45 -5.71 14.03
C THR A 165 16.21 -4.27 14.52
N GLU A 166 17.09 -3.34 14.19
CA GLU A 166 16.91 -1.90 14.47
C GLU A 166 15.66 -1.35 13.77
N ALA A 167 15.46 -1.68 12.49
CA ALA A 167 14.27 -1.26 11.74
C ALA A 167 12.98 -1.81 12.36
N GLY A 168 12.98 -3.08 12.80
CA GLY A 168 11.84 -3.68 13.48
C GLY A 168 11.53 -3.02 14.81
N LEU A 169 12.55 -2.74 15.64
CA LEU A 169 12.37 -2.04 16.91
C LEU A 169 11.84 -0.61 16.72
N LYS A 170 12.42 0.17 15.79
CA LYS A 170 11.91 1.51 15.46
C LYS A 170 10.46 1.46 15.00
N TYR A 171 10.10 0.46 14.17
CA TYR A 171 8.74 0.34 13.68
C TYR A 171 7.76 -0.03 14.79
N PHE A 172 8.15 -0.93 15.68
CA PHE A 172 7.34 -1.31 16.83
C PHE A 172 7.09 -0.11 17.76
N LEU A 173 8.14 0.61 18.16
CA LEU A 173 8.01 1.74 19.10
C LEU A 173 7.15 2.88 18.52
N LEU A 174 7.44 3.31 17.28
CA LEU A 174 6.68 4.39 16.67
C LEU A 174 5.27 3.95 16.24
N GLY A 175 5.14 2.70 15.81
CA GLY A 175 3.86 2.13 15.41
C GLY A 175 2.91 1.93 16.59
N SER A 176 3.38 1.42 17.73
CA SER A 176 2.57 1.29 18.95
C SER A 176 2.15 2.66 19.51
N PHE A 177 3.04 3.66 19.45
CA PHE A 177 2.65 5.03 19.80
C PHE A 177 1.52 5.56 18.91
N SER A 178 1.59 5.33 17.61
CA SER A 178 0.51 5.76 16.69
C SER A 178 -0.82 5.07 16.95
N SER A 179 -0.79 3.79 17.33
CA SER A 179 -2.01 3.04 17.64
C SER A 179 -2.62 3.46 18.97
N THR A 180 -1.81 3.82 19.99
CA THR A 180 -2.35 4.39 21.22
C THR A 180 -3.02 5.74 20.99
N VAL A 181 -2.45 6.60 20.13
CA VAL A 181 -3.07 7.88 19.74
C VAL A 181 -4.40 7.63 19.01
N PHE A 182 -4.46 6.64 18.13
CA PHE A 182 -5.68 6.27 17.41
C PHE A 182 -6.78 5.80 18.37
N VAL A 183 -6.46 4.90 19.31
CA VAL A 183 -7.41 4.43 20.35
C VAL A 183 -7.88 5.57 21.23
N PHE A 184 -6.98 6.46 21.65
CA PHE A 184 -7.37 7.63 22.42
C PHE A 184 -8.37 8.52 21.67
N GLY A 185 -8.19 8.69 20.36
CA GLY A 185 -9.18 9.35 19.51
C GLY A 185 -10.55 8.65 19.53
N ILE A 186 -10.57 7.32 19.41
CA ILE A 186 -11.80 6.52 19.48
C ILE A 186 -12.50 6.68 20.81
N THR A 187 -11.76 6.64 21.93
CA THR A 187 -12.36 6.79 23.27
C THR A 187 -13.01 8.16 23.46
N LEU A 188 -12.42 9.24 22.90
CA LEU A 188 -13.05 10.55 22.94
C LEU A 188 -14.34 10.61 22.09
N ILE A 189 -14.34 10.03 20.90
CA ILE A 189 -15.53 9.95 20.03
C ILE A 189 -16.63 9.17 20.74
N TYR A 190 -16.31 8.01 21.29
CA TYR A 190 -17.28 7.19 22.03
C TYR A 190 -17.81 7.89 23.28
N GLY A 191 -16.95 8.63 24.00
CA GLY A 191 -17.37 9.38 25.19
C GLY A 191 -18.40 10.46 24.92
N VAL A 192 -18.42 11.04 23.71
CA VAL A 192 -19.37 12.08 23.32
C VAL A 192 -20.61 11.51 22.62
N PHE A 193 -20.42 10.62 21.65
CA PHE A 193 -21.52 10.14 20.79
C PHE A 193 -22.15 8.83 21.29
N GLY A 194 -21.47 8.07 22.18
CA GLY A 194 -21.95 6.78 22.70
C GLY A 194 -21.95 5.63 21.68
N THR A 195 -21.44 5.86 20.47
CA THR A 195 -21.39 4.87 19.38
C THR A 195 -20.05 4.90 18.67
N VAL A 196 -19.66 3.78 18.04
CA VAL A 196 -18.44 3.62 17.23
C VAL A 196 -18.74 3.25 15.79
N ASP A 197 -19.99 3.00 15.45
CA ASP A 197 -20.47 2.64 14.12
C ASP A 197 -20.48 3.87 13.22
N PHE A 198 -19.91 3.74 12.00
CA PHE A 198 -19.75 4.86 11.06
C PHE A 198 -21.10 5.41 10.58
N SER A 199 -22.08 4.55 10.32
CA SER A 199 -23.40 4.98 9.86
C SER A 199 -24.14 5.78 10.93
N LEU A 200 -24.13 5.32 12.18
CA LEU A 200 -24.76 6.02 13.29
C LEU A 200 -24.04 7.34 13.60
N LEU A 201 -22.71 7.35 13.57
CA LEU A 201 -21.93 8.57 13.76
C LEU A 201 -22.23 9.62 12.68
N HIS A 202 -22.28 9.20 11.41
CA HIS A 202 -22.64 10.10 10.32
C HIS A 202 -24.00 10.72 10.53
N PHE A 203 -25.02 9.92 10.92
CA PHE A 203 -26.37 10.40 11.19
C PHE A 203 -26.40 11.40 12.36
N ILE A 204 -25.76 11.08 13.51
CA ILE A 204 -25.72 11.95 14.68
C ILE A 204 -25.00 13.27 14.37
N ILE A 205 -23.89 13.22 13.64
CA ILE A 205 -23.14 14.41 13.23
C ILE A 205 -23.94 15.24 12.24
N TYR A 206 -24.72 14.61 11.36
CA TYR A 206 -25.57 15.31 10.41
C TYR A 206 -26.70 16.07 11.11
N GLU A 207 -27.32 15.53 12.15
CA GLU A 207 -28.37 16.19 12.91
C GLU A 207 -27.81 17.34 13.78
N ASN A 208 -26.63 17.17 14.37
CA ASN A 208 -26.01 18.19 15.23
C ASN A 208 -25.30 19.27 14.38
N SER A 209 -25.77 20.49 14.49
CA SER A 209 -25.24 21.63 13.69
C SER A 209 -23.79 22.01 14.04
N ASN A 210 -23.36 21.79 15.29
CA ASN A 210 -22.04 22.20 15.78
C ASN A 210 -21.32 21.04 16.49
N LEU A 211 -20.13 20.71 16.00
CA LEU A 211 -19.23 19.79 16.71
C LEU A 211 -18.57 20.52 17.89
N PHE A 212 -18.64 19.92 19.06
CA PHE A 212 -17.94 20.40 20.25
C PHE A 212 -16.41 20.25 20.10
N PHE A 213 -15.68 20.90 20.99
CA PHE A 213 -14.20 20.85 20.97
C PHE A 213 -13.66 19.42 21.15
N LEU A 214 -14.27 18.62 22.02
CA LEU A 214 -13.88 17.23 22.26
C LEU A 214 -14.09 16.32 21.05
N ASP A 215 -15.17 16.55 20.27
CA ASP A 215 -15.43 15.79 19.05
C ASP A 215 -14.32 16.02 18.02
N LYS A 216 -13.99 17.30 17.81
CA LYS A 216 -12.92 17.70 16.90
C LYS A 216 -11.58 17.10 17.31
N LEU A 217 -11.27 17.10 18.61
CA LEU A 217 -10.04 16.47 19.12
C LEU A 217 -10.03 14.95 18.89
N GLY A 218 -11.16 14.27 19.12
CA GLY A 218 -11.27 12.84 18.87
C GLY A 218 -10.95 12.48 17.42
N PHE A 219 -11.57 13.15 16.46
CA PHE A 219 -11.28 12.94 15.04
C PHE A 219 -9.85 13.33 14.64
N ILE A 220 -9.26 14.40 15.20
CA ILE A 220 -7.87 14.76 14.96
C ILE A 220 -6.94 13.60 15.34
N PHE A 221 -7.11 13.00 16.53
CA PHE A 221 -6.28 11.88 16.96
C PHE A 221 -6.45 10.64 16.08
N VAL A 222 -7.66 10.33 15.63
CA VAL A 222 -7.93 9.27 14.66
C VAL A 222 -7.19 9.55 13.35
N PHE A 223 -7.28 10.76 12.80
CA PHE A 223 -6.60 11.14 11.57
C PHE A 223 -5.07 11.09 11.71
N ILE A 224 -4.50 11.50 12.84
CA ILE A 224 -3.07 11.38 13.11
C ILE A 224 -2.65 9.90 13.03
N GLY A 225 -3.40 8.99 13.63
CA GLY A 225 -3.14 7.54 13.56
C GLY A 225 -3.15 7.03 12.12
N ILE A 226 -4.12 7.44 11.32
CA ILE A 226 -4.24 7.05 9.90
C ILE A 226 -3.09 7.65 9.06
N LEU A 227 -2.78 8.94 9.22
CA LEU A 227 -1.70 9.62 8.51
C LEU A 227 -0.34 8.98 8.82
N PHE A 228 -0.12 8.53 10.06
CA PHE A 228 1.06 7.75 10.42
C PHE A 228 1.11 6.43 9.62
N LYS A 229 0.03 5.65 9.57
CA LYS A 229 -0.01 4.38 8.81
C LYS A 229 0.20 4.59 7.30
N LEU A 230 -0.26 5.70 6.73
CA LEU A 230 0.02 6.09 5.33
C LEU A 230 1.44 6.61 5.11
N SER A 231 2.20 6.88 6.16
CA SER A 231 3.50 7.56 6.10
C SER A 231 3.43 9.00 5.54
N ALA A 232 2.35 9.71 5.82
CA ALA A 232 2.19 11.11 5.42
C ALA A 232 2.98 12.07 6.32
N ALA A 233 3.50 13.16 5.77
CA ALA A 233 4.14 14.17 6.60
C ALA A 233 3.09 14.99 7.39
N PRO A 234 3.34 15.31 8.68
CA PRO A 234 4.63 15.22 9.39
C PRO A 234 4.96 13.83 9.98
N PHE A 235 4.05 12.85 9.94
CA PHE A 235 4.18 11.55 10.61
C PHE A 235 4.95 10.49 9.78
N HIS A 236 5.83 10.91 8.88
CA HIS A 236 6.53 10.07 7.89
C HIS A 236 7.87 9.48 8.36
N VAL A 237 8.44 9.97 9.47
CA VAL A 237 9.85 9.74 9.87
C VAL A 237 10.24 8.25 9.94
N TRP A 238 9.28 7.39 10.24
CA TRP A 238 9.50 5.95 10.36
C TRP A 238 9.81 5.26 9.02
N SER A 239 9.16 5.70 7.92
CA SER A 239 9.15 4.92 6.67
C SER A 239 10.50 4.87 5.95
N PRO A 240 11.34 5.92 5.86
CA PRO A 240 12.62 5.84 5.17
C PRO A 240 13.64 4.96 5.89
N ASP A 241 13.63 4.98 7.22
CA ASP A 241 14.57 4.19 8.02
C ASP A 241 14.19 2.70 8.04
N ILE A 242 12.88 2.40 8.13
CA ILE A 242 12.39 1.04 8.10
C ILE A 242 12.59 0.43 6.70
N TYR A 243 12.35 1.18 5.62
CA TYR A 243 12.58 0.67 4.27
C TYR A 243 14.06 0.38 4.02
N ASP A 244 14.96 1.22 4.54
CA ASP A 244 16.40 0.99 4.38
C ASP A 244 16.90 -0.25 5.14
N GLY A 245 16.42 -0.45 6.38
CA GLY A 245 16.85 -1.55 7.25
C GLY A 245 16.20 -2.89 6.96
N SER A 246 14.93 -2.92 6.53
CA SER A 246 14.19 -4.16 6.32
C SER A 246 14.63 -4.94 5.08
N PRO A 247 14.35 -6.27 4.99
CA PRO A 247 14.58 -7.07 3.80
C PRO A 247 13.86 -6.51 2.57
N LEU A 248 14.42 -6.70 1.36
CA LEU A 248 13.82 -6.16 0.11
C LEU A 248 12.38 -6.61 -0.11
N ILE A 249 12.03 -7.84 0.25
CA ILE A 249 10.66 -8.36 0.09
C ILE A 249 9.69 -7.61 0.99
N SER A 250 10.05 -7.43 2.26
CA SER A 250 9.22 -6.66 3.19
C SER A 250 9.10 -5.20 2.77
N THR A 251 10.17 -4.59 2.23
CA THR A 251 10.10 -3.21 1.69
C THR A 251 9.15 -3.09 0.51
N LEU A 252 9.17 -4.05 -0.45
CA LEU A 252 8.22 -4.09 -1.56
C LEU A 252 6.79 -4.17 -1.04
N PHE A 253 6.54 -5.06 -0.08
CA PHE A 253 5.23 -5.25 0.51
C PHE A 253 4.73 -3.95 1.16
N PHE A 254 5.53 -3.32 2.03
CA PHE A 254 5.17 -2.08 2.72
C PHE A 254 4.97 -0.88 1.77
N ALA A 255 5.72 -0.83 0.67
CA ALA A 255 5.65 0.29 -0.25
C ALA A 255 4.35 0.34 -1.07
N VAL A 256 3.76 -0.82 -1.38
CA VAL A 256 2.67 -0.92 -2.36
C VAL A 256 1.35 -1.33 -1.72
N ILE A 257 1.29 -2.49 -1.07
CA ILE A 257 0.04 -3.16 -0.75
C ILE A 257 -0.77 -2.47 0.37
N PRO A 258 -0.19 -2.09 1.53
CA PRO A 258 -0.98 -1.54 2.63
C PRO A 258 -1.67 -0.22 2.30
N LYS A 259 -1.07 0.57 1.41
CA LYS A 259 -1.60 1.88 1.04
C LYS A 259 -2.97 1.81 0.39
N ILE A 260 -3.27 0.71 -0.31
CA ILE A 260 -4.54 0.52 -1.00
C ILE A 260 -5.70 0.45 -0.01
N SER A 261 -5.60 -0.45 0.97
CA SER A 261 -6.67 -0.66 1.97
C SER A 261 -6.75 0.48 2.99
N ILE A 262 -5.60 1.04 3.41
CA ILE A 262 -5.60 2.17 4.35
C ILE A 262 -6.22 3.41 3.69
N LEU A 263 -6.03 3.64 2.39
CA LEU A 263 -6.69 4.75 1.68
C LEU A 263 -8.22 4.58 1.63
N LEU A 264 -8.73 3.38 1.35
CA LEU A 264 -10.18 3.16 1.43
C LEU A 264 -10.70 3.44 2.83
N PHE A 265 -9.99 2.96 3.85
CA PHE A 265 -10.33 3.25 5.24
C PHE A 265 -10.31 4.77 5.53
N THR A 266 -9.34 5.52 4.99
CA THR A 266 -9.33 6.99 5.14
C THR A 266 -10.56 7.66 4.54
N PHE A 267 -11.01 7.20 3.38
CA PHE A 267 -12.24 7.72 2.77
C PHE A 267 -13.45 7.44 3.62
N ARG A 268 -13.61 6.24 4.17
CA ARG A 268 -14.74 5.90 5.05
C ARG A 268 -14.77 6.74 6.31
N VAL A 269 -13.62 6.94 6.96
CA VAL A 269 -13.55 7.78 8.17
C VAL A 269 -13.77 9.27 7.82
N PHE A 270 -13.27 9.72 6.66
CA PHE A 270 -13.44 11.09 6.25
C PHE A 270 -14.89 11.41 5.83
N SER A 271 -15.61 10.46 5.23
CA SER A 271 -17.01 10.63 4.87
C SER A 271 -17.92 10.90 6.06
N ILE A 272 -17.58 10.41 7.27
CA ILE A 272 -18.36 10.68 8.50
C ILE A 272 -18.43 12.19 8.82
N VAL A 273 -17.37 12.93 8.51
CA VAL A 273 -17.22 14.34 8.92
C VAL A 273 -17.14 15.34 7.76
N SER A 274 -17.16 14.87 6.51
CA SER A 274 -16.92 15.70 5.32
C SER A 274 -17.94 16.85 5.14
N ASP A 275 -19.20 16.58 5.47
CA ASP A 275 -20.30 17.50 5.16
C ASP A 275 -20.37 18.72 6.07
N LYS A 276 -19.74 18.71 7.23
CA LYS A 276 -19.97 19.71 8.28
C LYS A 276 -18.82 20.70 8.53
N THR A 277 -17.57 20.38 8.18
CA THR A 277 -16.48 21.27 8.60
C THR A 277 -15.32 21.36 7.61
N ASN A 278 -15.06 22.57 7.10
CA ASN A 278 -13.82 22.91 6.39
C ASN A 278 -12.54 22.66 7.23
N PHE A 279 -12.70 22.44 8.54
CA PHE A 279 -11.61 22.21 9.47
C PHE A 279 -10.87 20.89 9.19
N PHE A 280 -11.58 19.78 8.97
CA PHE A 280 -10.95 18.49 8.68
C PHE A 280 -10.33 18.45 7.27
N VAL A 281 -10.96 19.14 6.32
CA VAL A 281 -10.38 19.38 4.98
C VAL A 281 -8.99 20.01 5.10
N SER A 282 -8.85 21.03 5.96
CA SER A 282 -7.56 21.72 6.15
C SER A 282 -6.48 20.82 6.71
N ILE A 283 -6.78 19.83 7.57
CA ILE A 283 -5.81 18.89 8.12
C ILE A 283 -5.20 18.03 6.99
N PHE A 284 -6.06 17.47 6.13
CA PHE A 284 -5.60 16.67 5.00
C PHE A 284 -4.87 17.51 3.95
N LEU A 285 -5.33 18.75 3.68
CA LEU A 285 -4.62 19.67 2.79
C LEU A 285 -3.22 20.02 3.31
N ILE A 286 -3.09 20.36 4.59
CA ILE A 286 -1.80 20.67 5.22
C ILE A 286 -0.88 19.45 5.16
N SER A 287 -1.37 18.27 5.51
CA SER A 287 -0.58 17.04 5.44
C SER A 287 -0.19 16.68 4.01
N SER A 288 -1.03 16.94 3.01
CA SER A 288 -0.71 16.75 1.60
C SER A 288 0.43 17.67 1.15
N ILE A 289 0.36 18.96 1.47
CA ILE A 289 1.40 19.94 1.14
C ILE A 289 2.73 19.55 1.79
N PHE A 290 2.74 19.25 3.10
CA PHE A 290 3.96 18.83 3.79
C PHE A 290 4.55 17.53 3.22
N SER A 291 3.71 16.55 2.86
CA SER A 291 4.20 15.30 2.29
C SER A 291 4.81 15.48 0.90
N VAL A 292 4.26 16.38 0.08
CA VAL A 292 4.83 16.74 -1.22
C VAL A 292 6.13 17.51 -1.06
N ILE A 293 6.23 18.45 -0.11
CA ILE A 293 7.48 19.19 0.18
C ILE A 293 8.59 18.24 0.63
N VAL A 294 8.32 17.47 1.68
CA VAL A 294 9.32 16.57 2.25
C VAL A 294 9.68 15.49 1.23
N GLY A 295 8.68 14.89 0.59
CA GLY A 295 8.86 13.85 -0.41
C GLY A 295 9.69 14.31 -1.60
N SER A 296 9.53 15.53 -2.09
CA SER A 296 10.30 16.06 -3.24
C SER A 296 11.69 16.55 -2.84
N LEU A 297 11.84 17.39 -1.80
CA LEU A 297 13.12 18.02 -1.47
C LEU A 297 14.12 17.06 -0.83
N VAL A 298 13.67 16.19 0.09
CA VAL A 298 14.59 15.27 0.79
C VAL A 298 15.13 14.20 -0.15
N THR A 299 14.33 13.76 -1.15
CA THR A 299 14.78 12.78 -2.17
C THR A 299 15.97 13.27 -2.99
N LEU A 300 16.12 14.57 -3.22
CA LEU A 300 17.24 15.13 -3.99
C LEU A 300 18.59 14.81 -3.36
N LYS A 301 18.67 14.69 -2.03
CA LYS A 301 19.92 14.41 -1.30
C LYS A 301 20.19 12.91 -1.10
N GLN A 302 19.23 12.03 -1.38
CA GLN A 302 19.38 10.61 -1.09
C GLN A 302 20.34 9.92 -2.07
N LYS A 303 21.23 9.08 -1.53
CA LYS A 303 22.18 8.26 -2.28
C LYS A 303 21.80 6.79 -2.29
N ARG A 304 20.97 6.34 -1.33
CA ARG A 304 20.49 4.96 -1.22
C ARG A 304 19.16 4.80 -1.90
N LEU A 305 19.04 3.79 -2.78
CA LEU A 305 17.82 3.58 -3.56
C LEU A 305 16.58 3.37 -2.69
N LYS A 306 16.67 2.53 -1.64
CA LYS A 306 15.53 2.24 -0.77
C LYS A 306 14.99 3.50 -0.09
N LYS A 307 15.87 4.39 0.40
CA LYS A 307 15.47 5.67 0.97
C LYS A 307 14.86 6.60 -0.07
N LEU A 308 15.42 6.63 -1.28
CA LEU A 308 14.85 7.41 -2.37
C LEU A 308 13.43 6.94 -2.71
N LEU A 309 13.20 5.62 -2.86
CA LEU A 309 11.88 5.07 -3.13
C LEU A 309 10.92 5.27 -1.95
N ALA A 310 11.40 5.30 -0.70
CA ALA A 310 10.59 5.62 0.46
C ALA A 310 10.10 7.08 0.41
N TYR A 311 10.99 8.04 0.21
CA TYR A 311 10.59 9.45 0.11
C TYR A 311 9.74 9.73 -1.14
N SER A 312 10.02 9.05 -2.26
CA SER A 312 9.13 9.14 -3.43
C SER A 312 7.72 8.63 -3.11
N SER A 313 7.61 7.58 -2.32
CA SER A 313 6.31 7.06 -1.89
C SER A 313 5.55 8.02 -0.96
N ILE A 314 6.26 8.80 -0.13
CA ILE A 314 5.66 9.89 0.68
C ILE A 314 5.11 10.99 -0.24
N ASN A 315 5.85 11.35 -1.28
CA ASN A 315 5.40 12.33 -2.27
C ASN A 315 4.11 11.88 -2.98
N HIS A 316 4.03 10.60 -3.39
CA HIS A 316 2.81 10.05 -4.01
C HIS A 316 1.63 10.02 -3.04
N VAL A 317 1.86 9.70 -1.75
CA VAL A 317 0.83 9.82 -0.71
C VAL A 317 0.34 11.27 -0.58
N GLY A 318 1.21 12.26 -0.75
CA GLY A 318 0.81 13.67 -0.75
C GLY A 318 -0.21 14.00 -1.84
N TYR A 319 -0.03 13.49 -3.07
CA TYR A 319 -1.03 13.67 -4.13
C TYR A 319 -2.36 12.96 -3.82
N LEU A 320 -2.28 11.74 -3.26
CA LEU A 320 -3.48 11.01 -2.85
C LEU A 320 -4.26 11.73 -1.76
N LEU A 321 -3.58 12.28 -0.74
CA LEU A 321 -4.21 13.03 0.34
C LEU A 321 -4.86 14.34 -0.14
N LEU A 322 -4.28 14.98 -1.16
CA LEU A 322 -4.91 16.12 -1.79
C LEU A 322 -6.26 15.74 -2.40
N GLY A 323 -6.33 14.63 -3.12
CA GLY A 323 -7.60 14.13 -3.66
C GLY A 323 -8.61 13.71 -2.55
N VAL A 324 -8.14 13.11 -1.45
CA VAL A 324 -9.00 12.76 -0.30
C VAL A 324 -9.60 14.02 0.34
N SER A 325 -8.81 15.09 0.49
CA SER A 325 -9.24 16.31 1.15
C SER A 325 -10.39 17.03 0.43
N LEU A 326 -10.53 16.84 -0.88
CA LEU A 326 -11.55 17.52 -1.68
C LEU A 326 -12.92 16.85 -1.57
N PHE A 327 -12.97 15.56 -1.34
CA PHE A 327 -14.16 14.70 -1.18
C PHE A 327 -15.30 14.97 -2.19
N SER A 328 -14.97 15.25 -3.44
CA SER A 328 -15.92 15.34 -4.55
C SER A 328 -15.94 14.03 -5.33
N ILE A 329 -17.00 13.78 -6.10
CA ILE A 329 -17.12 12.59 -6.96
C ILE A 329 -15.89 12.48 -7.89
N GLU A 330 -15.50 13.60 -8.51
CA GLU A 330 -14.33 13.65 -9.39
C GLU A 330 -13.01 13.40 -8.66
N SER A 331 -12.84 13.96 -7.45
CA SER A 331 -11.61 13.79 -6.69
C SER A 331 -11.46 12.36 -6.16
N THR A 332 -12.54 11.76 -5.67
CA THR A 332 -12.51 10.38 -5.17
C THR A 332 -12.23 9.40 -6.29
N SER A 333 -12.86 9.56 -7.48
CA SER A 333 -12.56 8.72 -8.64
C SER A 333 -11.11 8.88 -9.10
N SER A 334 -10.57 10.10 -9.12
CA SER A 334 -9.18 10.37 -9.47
C SER A 334 -8.18 9.71 -8.51
N VAL A 335 -8.50 9.64 -7.21
CA VAL A 335 -7.66 8.94 -6.21
C VAL A 335 -7.65 7.43 -6.44
N PHE A 336 -8.80 6.80 -6.73
CA PHE A 336 -8.84 5.37 -7.06
C PHE A 336 -8.07 5.05 -8.34
N PHE A 337 -8.17 5.89 -9.35
CA PHE A 337 -7.34 5.76 -10.54
C PHE A 337 -5.85 5.89 -10.23
N TYR A 338 -5.49 6.90 -9.42
CA TYR A 338 -4.10 7.16 -9.05
C TYR A 338 -3.48 6.01 -8.25
N ILE A 339 -4.19 5.46 -7.27
CA ILE A 339 -3.64 4.36 -6.47
C ILE A 339 -3.42 3.11 -7.30
N LEU A 340 -4.30 2.80 -8.27
CA LEU A 340 -4.07 1.70 -9.22
C LEU A 340 -2.83 1.93 -10.08
N SER A 341 -2.70 3.12 -10.67
CA SER A 341 -1.53 3.46 -11.48
C SER A 341 -0.24 3.39 -10.66
N TYR A 342 -0.25 3.86 -9.41
CA TYR A 342 0.87 3.78 -8.47
C TYR A 342 1.22 2.33 -8.10
N THR A 343 0.23 1.47 -7.85
CA THR A 343 0.49 0.06 -7.51
C THR A 343 1.13 -0.68 -8.66
N ILE A 344 0.66 -0.51 -9.89
CA ILE A 344 1.21 -1.17 -11.08
C ILE A 344 2.62 -0.65 -11.38
N THR A 345 2.83 0.67 -11.36
CA THR A 345 4.17 1.26 -11.55
C THR A 345 5.13 0.85 -10.44
N GLY A 346 4.67 0.82 -9.19
CA GLY A 346 5.44 0.39 -8.05
C GLY A 346 5.90 -1.07 -8.15
N LEU A 347 4.98 -1.99 -8.48
CA LEU A 347 5.31 -3.39 -8.72
C LEU A 347 6.34 -3.55 -9.83
N CYS A 348 6.21 -2.79 -10.92
CA CYS A 348 7.15 -2.82 -12.02
C CYS A 348 8.54 -2.33 -11.60
N VAL A 349 8.67 -1.18 -10.93
CA VAL A 349 9.95 -0.66 -10.42
C VAL A 349 10.61 -1.63 -9.46
N TRP A 350 9.85 -2.14 -8.48
CA TRP A 350 10.40 -3.10 -7.53
C TRP A 350 10.81 -4.43 -8.19
N SER A 351 10.08 -4.89 -9.22
CA SER A 351 10.48 -6.09 -9.96
C SER A 351 11.85 -5.89 -10.63
N VAL A 352 12.12 -4.70 -11.21
CA VAL A 352 13.44 -4.37 -11.74
C VAL A 352 14.50 -4.34 -10.63
N VAL A 353 14.21 -3.75 -9.48
CA VAL A 353 15.14 -3.73 -8.34
C VAL A 353 15.49 -5.14 -7.86
N PHE A 354 14.54 -6.07 -7.88
CA PHE A 354 14.78 -7.47 -7.53
C PHE A 354 15.62 -8.23 -8.58
N SER A 355 15.64 -7.80 -9.83
CA SER A 355 16.53 -8.39 -10.84
C SER A 355 17.99 -8.03 -10.61
N LEU A 356 18.27 -6.92 -9.91
CA LEU A 356 19.59 -6.46 -9.51
C LEU A 356 20.08 -7.21 -8.27
N GLN A 357 20.53 -8.45 -8.40
CA GLN A 357 21.09 -9.18 -7.27
C GLN A 357 22.61 -9.09 -7.27
N PRO A 358 23.23 -8.66 -6.15
CA PRO A 358 24.67 -8.75 -6.02
C PRO A 358 25.09 -10.23 -6.04
N GLY A 359 26.22 -10.53 -6.70
CA GLY A 359 26.77 -11.88 -6.74
C GLY A 359 26.91 -12.49 -5.33
N ARG A 360 26.83 -13.82 -5.22
CA ARG A 360 26.71 -14.62 -3.98
C ARG A 360 27.73 -14.33 -2.87
N PHE A 361 28.82 -13.62 -3.17
CA PHE A 361 29.96 -13.43 -2.26
C PHE A 361 30.01 -12.07 -1.58
N LEU A 362 29.12 -11.14 -1.89
CA LEU A 362 29.17 -9.79 -1.36
C LEU A 362 27.99 -9.52 -0.41
N ASN A 363 28.29 -9.38 0.87
CA ASN A 363 27.37 -8.84 1.88
C ASN A 363 27.09 -7.33 1.62
N TYR A 364 26.74 -6.95 0.38
CA TYR A 364 26.39 -5.57 0.06
C TYR A 364 25.04 -5.22 0.70
N ARG A 365 25.10 -4.29 1.65
CA ARG A 365 23.98 -3.91 2.52
C ARG A 365 23.11 -2.80 1.97
N ALA A 366 23.58 -2.06 0.94
CA ALA A 366 22.84 -0.93 0.38
C ALA A 366 23.01 -0.86 -1.13
N PHE A 367 21.89 -0.82 -1.85
CA PHE A 367 21.90 -0.46 -3.26
C PHE A 367 22.11 1.05 -3.36
N ASN A 368 23.29 1.46 -3.83
CA ASN A 368 23.55 2.85 -4.17
C ASN A 368 23.01 3.14 -5.58
N LEU A 369 22.68 4.40 -5.85
CA LEU A 369 22.17 4.81 -7.17
C LEU A 369 23.16 4.50 -8.30
N VAL A 370 24.45 4.61 -8.04
CA VAL A 370 25.52 4.33 -9.01
C VAL A 370 25.56 2.86 -9.47
N ASP A 371 25.06 1.93 -8.64
CA ASP A 371 25.04 0.51 -8.97
C ASP A 371 24.07 0.20 -10.13
N PHE A 372 23.16 1.11 -10.46
CA PHE A 372 22.24 0.99 -11.61
C PHE A 372 22.90 1.13 -12.97
N GLY A 373 24.07 1.73 -13.07
CA GLY A 373 24.82 1.84 -14.32
C GLY A 373 25.22 0.50 -14.97
N VAL A 374 24.99 -0.62 -14.26
CA VAL A 374 25.21 -1.96 -14.80
C VAL A 374 23.99 -2.50 -15.55
N ILE A 375 22.79 -1.98 -15.31
CA ILE A 375 21.53 -2.55 -15.85
C ILE A 375 21.53 -2.65 -17.36
N LEU A 376 21.82 -1.56 -18.04
CA LEU A 376 21.79 -1.52 -19.50
C LEU A 376 22.88 -2.37 -20.14
N LYS A 377 24.05 -2.46 -19.51
CA LYS A 377 25.16 -3.26 -20.04
C LYS A 377 24.86 -4.76 -20.04
N THR A 378 23.98 -5.18 -19.14
CA THR A 378 23.65 -6.61 -18.96
C THR A 378 22.35 -6.98 -19.65
N ASN A 379 21.33 -6.12 -19.63
CA ASN A 379 20.05 -6.38 -20.27
C ASN A 379 19.33 -5.08 -20.65
N LEU A 380 19.35 -4.76 -21.96
CA LEU A 380 18.73 -3.55 -22.51
C LEU A 380 17.22 -3.47 -22.23
N LEU A 381 16.50 -4.60 -22.36
CA LEU A 381 15.04 -4.63 -22.16
C LEU A 381 14.65 -4.24 -20.72
N VAL A 382 15.36 -4.77 -19.73
CA VAL A 382 15.12 -4.42 -18.32
C VAL A 382 15.40 -2.93 -18.06
N GLY A 383 16.44 -2.39 -18.70
CA GLY A 383 16.74 -0.96 -18.64
C GLY A 383 15.61 -0.10 -19.22
N CYS A 384 15.07 -0.48 -20.38
CA CYS A 384 13.95 0.21 -20.99
C CYS A 384 12.68 0.16 -20.14
N ILE A 385 12.34 -1.00 -19.57
CA ILE A 385 11.23 -1.15 -18.64
C ILE A 385 11.42 -0.25 -17.40
N PHE A 386 12.61 -0.22 -16.84
CA PHE A 386 12.93 0.66 -15.72
C PHE A 386 12.75 2.14 -16.06
N GLY A 387 13.27 2.57 -17.21
CA GLY A 387 13.15 3.94 -17.68
C GLY A 387 11.70 4.37 -17.88
N THR A 388 10.87 3.54 -18.52
CA THR A 388 9.45 3.85 -18.71
C THR A 388 8.67 3.92 -17.41
N CYS A 389 8.96 3.03 -16.45
CA CYS A 389 8.33 3.09 -15.13
C CYS A 389 8.71 4.34 -14.34
N LEU A 390 9.99 4.76 -14.41
CA LEU A 390 10.44 5.99 -13.76
C LEU A 390 9.83 7.24 -14.43
N PHE A 391 9.69 7.27 -15.74
CA PHE A 391 8.98 8.34 -16.45
C PHE A 391 7.49 8.38 -16.08
N SER A 392 6.86 7.21 -15.87
CA SER A 392 5.48 7.15 -15.39
C SER A 392 5.35 7.74 -13.97
N LEU A 393 6.23 7.38 -13.03
CA LEU A 393 6.24 7.98 -11.69
C LEU A 393 6.53 9.49 -11.73
N ALA A 394 7.41 9.93 -12.61
CA ALA A 394 7.69 11.34 -12.86
C ALA A 394 6.44 12.09 -13.36
N GLY A 395 5.57 11.40 -14.09
CA GLY A 395 4.40 12.00 -14.72
C GLY A 395 4.71 12.67 -16.06
N VAL A 396 5.54 12.03 -16.88
CA VAL A 396 5.86 12.50 -18.23
C VAL A 396 4.82 11.93 -19.20
N PRO A 397 4.20 12.75 -20.09
CA PRO A 397 3.42 12.23 -21.21
C PRO A 397 4.32 11.39 -22.13
N PRO A 398 3.89 10.32 -22.73
CA PRO A 398 2.57 9.68 -22.81
C PRO A 398 2.44 8.45 -21.87
N LEU A 399 2.45 8.64 -20.58
CA LEU A 399 2.36 7.54 -19.60
C LEU A 399 1.23 7.75 -18.59
N VAL A 400 0.74 6.64 -18.00
CA VAL A 400 -0.41 6.62 -17.08
C VAL A 400 -0.24 7.57 -15.90
N GLY A 401 0.98 7.68 -15.34
CA GLY A 401 1.25 8.55 -14.21
C GLY A 401 0.99 10.04 -14.48
N PHE A 402 1.11 10.49 -15.75
CA PHE A 402 0.74 11.85 -16.13
C PHE A 402 -0.77 12.04 -16.01
N TYR A 403 -1.57 11.14 -16.59
CA TYR A 403 -3.03 11.20 -16.54
C TYR A 403 -3.54 11.16 -15.10
N ALA A 404 -2.98 10.28 -14.27
CA ALA A 404 -3.32 10.18 -12.86
C ALA A 404 -3.09 11.48 -12.08
N LYS A 405 -1.94 12.16 -12.29
CA LYS A 405 -1.65 13.45 -11.66
C LYS A 405 -2.57 14.55 -12.19
N LEU A 406 -2.80 14.57 -13.49
CA LEU A 406 -3.65 15.57 -14.14
C LEU A 406 -5.07 15.55 -13.57
N ASN A 407 -5.67 14.37 -13.40
CA ASN A 407 -7.03 14.24 -12.85
C ASN A 407 -7.11 14.81 -11.42
N ILE A 408 -6.11 14.54 -10.55
CA ILE A 408 -6.08 15.10 -9.19
C ILE A 408 -5.93 16.63 -9.24
N PHE A 409 -5.09 17.17 -10.11
CA PHE A 409 -4.92 18.62 -10.21
C PHE A 409 -6.17 19.30 -10.75
N GLN A 410 -6.83 18.69 -11.73
CA GLN A 410 -8.07 19.20 -12.29
C GLN A 410 -9.18 19.22 -11.23
N SER A 411 -9.33 18.14 -10.46
CA SER A 411 -10.31 18.11 -9.37
C SER A 411 -10.02 19.15 -8.29
N ALA A 412 -8.74 19.46 -8.00
CA ALA A 412 -8.37 20.51 -7.06
C ALA A 412 -8.69 21.93 -7.58
N ILE A 413 -8.52 22.17 -8.87
CA ILE A 413 -8.88 23.44 -9.51
C ILE A 413 -10.40 23.62 -9.52
N ASN A 414 -11.16 22.56 -9.87
CA ASN A 414 -12.61 22.58 -9.87
C ASN A 414 -13.20 22.83 -8.47
N ALA A 415 -12.55 22.35 -7.42
CA ALA A 415 -12.91 22.62 -6.03
C ALA A 415 -12.49 24.00 -5.51
N GLY A 416 -11.85 24.85 -6.34
CA GLY A 416 -11.45 26.21 -5.97
C GLY A 416 -10.09 26.32 -5.26
N PHE A 417 -9.35 25.22 -5.03
CA PHE A 417 -8.02 25.23 -4.38
C PHE A 417 -6.88 25.48 -5.38
N ILE A 418 -7.01 26.53 -6.21
CA ILE A 418 -6.08 26.84 -7.30
C ILE A 418 -4.65 27.04 -6.79
N LEU A 419 -4.45 27.77 -5.69
CA LEU A 419 -3.11 28.02 -5.13
C LEU A 419 -2.40 26.73 -4.70
N VAL A 420 -3.13 25.81 -4.07
CA VAL A 420 -2.60 24.50 -3.66
C VAL A 420 -2.25 23.67 -4.89
N ALA A 421 -3.12 23.64 -5.90
CA ALA A 421 -2.88 22.93 -7.15
C ALA A 421 -1.62 23.46 -7.85
N CYS A 422 -1.46 24.78 -8.01
CA CYS A 422 -0.26 25.40 -8.59
C CYS A 422 1.01 25.04 -7.82
N PHE A 423 0.95 25.09 -6.48
CA PHE A 423 2.08 24.73 -5.65
C PHE A 423 2.48 23.25 -5.82
N VAL A 424 1.51 22.34 -5.82
CA VAL A 424 1.76 20.91 -5.96
C VAL A 424 2.27 20.56 -7.37
N VAL A 425 1.83 21.26 -8.41
CA VAL A 425 2.37 21.15 -9.77
C VAL A 425 3.84 21.57 -9.81
N LEU A 426 4.22 22.70 -9.21
CA LEU A 426 5.63 23.13 -9.12
C LEU A 426 6.49 22.09 -8.42
N MET A 427 6.01 21.52 -7.29
CA MET A 427 6.73 20.46 -6.60
C MET A 427 6.80 19.15 -7.39
N SER A 428 5.81 18.87 -8.25
CA SER A 428 5.88 17.74 -9.18
C SER A 428 7.04 17.88 -10.17
N VAL A 429 7.33 19.09 -10.65
CA VAL A 429 8.51 19.37 -11.49
C VAL A 429 9.81 19.11 -10.70
N VAL A 430 9.89 19.52 -9.44
CA VAL A 430 11.04 19.18 -8.59
C VAL A 430 11.19 17.66 -8.45
N SER A 431 10.08 16.94 -8.32
CA SER A 431 10.10 15.48 -8.21
C SER A 431 10.60 14.78 -9.48
N THR A 432 10.40 15.32 -10.67
CA THR A 432 10.92 14.71 -11.91
C THR A 432 12.44 14.65 -11.93
N PHE A 433 13.13 15.60 -11.29
CA PHE A 433 14.58 15.67 -11.27
C PHE A 433 15.25 14.42 -10.67
N TYR A 434 14.76 13.90 -9.54
CA TYR A 434 15.37 12.71 -8.96
C TYR A 434 15.07 11.43 -9.75
N TYR A 435 13.94 11.35 -10.46
CA TYR A 435 13.68 10.23 -11.38
C TYR A 435 14.58 10.31 -12.62
N ILE A 436 14.78 11.49 -13.19
CA ILE A 436 15.73 11.71 -14.30
C ILE A 436 17.15 11.37 -13.83
N ARG A 437 17.53 11.74 -12.61
CA ARG A 437 18.81 11.35 -12.03
C ARG A 437 19.01 9.82 -11.96
N LEU A 438 17.99 9.05 -11.61
CA LEU A 438 18.04 7.58 -11.67
C LEU A 438 18.22 7.05 -13.09
N ILE A 439 17.51 7.63 -14.04
CA ILE A 439 17.63 7.32 -15.48
C ILE A 439 19.04 7.64 -15.96
N ARG A 440 19.60 8.77 -15.57
CA ARG A 440 20.98 9.16 -15.88
C ARG A 440 21.99 8.10 -15.38
N TYR A 441 21.85 7.65 -14.13
CA TYR A 441 22.70 6.58 -13.60
C TYR A 441 22.53 5.26 -14.35
N ALA A 442 21.31 4.91 -14.73
CA ALA A 442 21.02 3.65 -15.42
C ALA A 442 21.54 3.64 -16.87
N PHE A 443 21.47 4.77 -17.60
CA PHE A 443 21.69 4.83 -19.03
C PHE A 443 23.04 5.43 -19.44
N PHE A 444 23.54 6.41 -18.72
CA PHE A 444 24.68 7.22 -19.16
C PHE A 444 25.96 7.05 -18.34
N GLU A 445 25.86 6.64 -17.08
CA GLU A 445 27.03 6.52 -16.23
C GLU A 445 27.65 5.12 -16.29
N ASN A 446 28.98 5.06 -16.40
CA ASN A 446 29.73 3.82 -16.32
C ASN A 446 29.87 3.41 -14.86
N SER A 447 29.39 2.23 -14.52
CA SER A 447 29.65 1.66 -13.19
C SER A 447 31.15 1.41 -13.01
N THR A 448 31.74 2.02 -12.01
CA THR A 448 33.13 1.81 -11.62
C THR A 448 33.34 0.43 -10.98
N LYS A 449 32.26 -0.23 -10.57
CA LYS A 449 32.29 -1.52 -9.88
C LYS A 449 31.95 -2.67 -10.83
N LYS A 450 32.96 -3.43 -11.24
CA LYS A 450 32.83 -4.63 -12.09
C LYS A 450 32.16 -5.84 -11.41
N TRP A 451 31.63 -5.72 -10.18
CA TRP A 451 31.24 -6.85 -9.33
C TRP A 451 29.73 -7.16 -9.27
N PHE A 452 28.90 -6.34 -9.92
CA PHE A 452 27.47 -6.63 -10.00
C PHE A 452 27.20 -7.51 -11.23
N PHE A 453 26.86 -8.76 -10.97
CA PHE A 453 26.34 -9.66 -12.00
C PHE A 453 24.82 -9.72 -11.82
N PHE A 454 24.11 -9.54 -12.92
CA PHE A 454 22.69 -9.90 -12.96
C PHE A 454 22.58 -11.41 -12.85
N THR A 455 21.80 -11.88 -11.91
CA THR A 455 21.36 -13.27 -11.94
C THR A 455 20.36 -13.44 -13.07
N HIS A 456 20.34 -14.62 -13.70
CA HIS A 456 19.31 -14.92 -14.69
C HIS A 456 17.92 -14.67 -14.09
N ILE A 457 17.10 -13.88 -14.81
CA ILE A 457 15.75 -13.55 -14.40
C ILE A 457 14.93 -14.84 -14.52
N ASN A 458 14.28 -15.25 -13.43
CA ASN A 458 13.35 -16.39 -13.48
C ASN A 458 12.14 -16.05 -14.34
N GLN A 459 11.58 -17.07 -15.00
CA GLN A 459 10.39 -16.95 -15.83
C GLN A 459 9.23 -16.26 -15.08
N ALA A 460 8.95 -16.69 -13.84
CA ALA A 460 7.88 -16.07 -13.03
C ALA A 460 8.09 -14.58 -12.78
N HIS A 461 9.34 -14.16 -12.53
CA HIS A 461 9.68 -12.76 -12.34
C HIS A 461 9.59 -11.97 -13.66
N ALA A 462 10.05 -12.56 -14.76
CA ALA A 462 9.92 -11.94 -16.09
C ALA A 462 8.44 -11.74 -16.47
N VAL A 463 7.57 -12.69 -16.16
CA VAL A 463 6.11 -12.58 -16.41
C VAL A 463 5.54 -11.40 -15.64
N VAL A 464 5.86 -11.23 -14.35
CA VAL A 464 5.37 -10.08 -13.59
C VAL A 464 5.85 -8.75 -14.19
N MET A 465 7.14 -8.67 -14.57
CA MET A 465 7.68 -7.47 -15.22
C MET A 465 6.96 -7.14 -16.51
N THR A 466 6.75 -8.14 -17.38
CA THR A 466 6.10 -7.92 -18.69
C THR A 466 4.62 -7.60 -18.54
N VAL A 467 3.90 -8.29 -17.65
CA VAL A 467 2.47 -8.02 -17.40
C VAL A 467 2.27 -6.61 -16.84
N THR A 468 3.03 -6.22 -15.81
CA THR A 468 2.92 -4.88 -15.23
C THR A 468 3.32 -3.79 -16.22
N PHE A 469 4.33 -4.01 -17.04
CA PHE A 469 4.73 -3.10 -18.10
C PHE A 469 3.66 -2.94 -19.17
N LEU A 470 3.07 -4.04 -19.64
CA LEU A 470 1.97 -3.99 -20.62
C LEU A 470 0.73 -3.29 -20.05
N LEU A 471 0.39 -3.56 -18.78
CA LEU A 471 -0.71 -2.87 -18.13
C LEU A 471 -0.52 -1.34 -18.09
N LEU A 472 0.70 -0.83 -17.91
CA LEU A 472 0.96 0.61 -17.96
C LEU A 472 0.61 1.23 -19.33
N TRP A 473 0.89 0.53 -20.40
CA TRP A 473 0.55 1.02 -21.76
C TRP A 473 -0.95 0.90 -22.04
N VAL A 474 -1.57 -0.21 -21.67
CA VAL A 474 -3.01 -0.42 -21.87
C VAL A 474 -3.83 0.63 -21.11
N LEU A 475 -3.43 0.94 -19.86
CA LEU A 475 -4.10 1.94 -19.03
C LEU A 475 -3.97 3.36 -19.58
N PHE A 476 -2.86 3.66 -20.24
CA PHE A 476 -2.70 4.96 -20.91
C PHE A 476 -3.53 5.06 -22.17
N LEU A 477 -3.54 4.02 -23.01
CA LEU A 477 -4.28 4.00 -24.27
C LEU A 477 -5.80 4.03 -24.05
N ASN A 478 -6.27 3.41 -22.97
CA ASN A 478 -7.70 3.30 -22.69
C ASN A 478 -8.03 3.56 -21.19
N PRO A 479 -7.91 4.79 -20.70
CA PRO A 479 -8.17 5.13 -19.31
C PRO A 479 -9.64 5.00 -18.92
N VAL A 480 -10.57 5.09 -19.90
CA VAL A 480 -12.02 5.12 -19.70
C VAL A 480 -12.53 3.91 -18.89
N ILE A 481 -11.95 2.73 -19.08
CA ILE A 481 -12.37 1.52 -18.35
C ILE A 481 -12.19 1.69 -16.84
N ILE A 482 -11.03 2.23 -16.43
CA ILE A 482 -10.76 2.43 -14.99
C ILE A 482 -11.55 3.61 -14.46
N ASP A 483 -11.71 4.68 -15.24
CA ASP A 483 -12.54 5.81 -14.84
C ASP A 483 -13.99 5.35 -14.58
N LEU A 484 -14.57 4.52 -15.43
CA LEU A 484 -15.91 3.94 -15.22
C LEU A 484 -15.98 3.08 -13.95
N ILE A 485 -14.97 2.24 -13.70
CA ILE A 485 -14.92 1.44 -12.48
C ILE A 485 -14.79 2.35 -11.25
N SER A 486 -13.92 3.36 -11.29
CA SER A 486 -13.72 4.30 -10.20
C SER A 486 -14.98 5.11 -9.90
N TYR A 487 -15.71 5.57 -10.91
CA TYR A 487 -17.02 6.23 -10.71
C TYR A 487 -18.04 5.30 -10.04
N LYS A 488 -18.12 4.04 -10.44
CA LYS A 488 -19.01 3.06 -9.78
C LYS A 488 -18.65 2.86 -8.31
N ILE A 489 -17.37 2.84 -7.97
CA ILE A 489 -16.87 2.73 -6.60
C ILE A 489 -17.30 3.94 -5.77
N VAL A 490 -17.15 5.13 -6.32
CA VAL A 490 -17.51 6.38 -5.65
C VAL A 490 -18.99 6.44 -5.32
N LEU A 491 -19.83 6.03 -6.26
CA LEU A 491 -21.27 5.98 -6.03
C LEU A 491 -21.65 5.08 -4.84
N SER A 492 -20.94 3.98 -4.62
CA SER A 492 -21.17 3.10 -3.46
C SER A 492 -20.60 3.61 -2.14
N LEU A 493 -19.72 4.61 -2.16
CA LEU A 493 -19.18 5.22 -0.95
C LEU A 493 -20.00 6.43 -0.47
N ILE A 494 -20.70 7.11 -1.39
CA ILE A 494 -21.46 8.32 -1.10
C ILE A 494 -22.94 8.00 -0.86
N PHE A 495 -23.47 6.97 -1.51
CA PHE A 495 -24.83 6.46 -1.39
C PHE A 495 -24.87 5.09 -0.70
#